data_8bf68c2e73d599c327f7fd37e8c1f0df
#
_entry.id   8bf68c2e73d599c327f7fd37e8c1f0df
#
_cell.length_a   1.000
_cell.length_b   1.000
_cell.length_c   1.000
_cell.angle_alpha   90.00
_cell.angle_beta   90.00
_cell.angle_gamma   90.00
#
_symmetry.space_group_name_H-M   'P 1'
#
loop_
_entity.id
_entity.type
_entity.pdbx_description
1 polymer ?
#
loop_
_entity_poly.entity_id
_entity_poly.type
_entity_poly.pdbx_seq_one_letter_code
_entity_poly.pdbx_strand_id
1 'polypeptide(L)'
;MSTRRLEKHFFVMVGILGTFLFLFIVSPALAEKWSRQYIQSLPDSAFAAIEVTKDGKKIRHLPHHNRDGVVDINHLKSALSRVYQVKWVDPANFSKAKEHLEQHYQDYMQGPAQAR
;
A
#
# COMPACT_ATOMS: atom_id res chain seq x y z
N MET A 1 10.73 16.94 53.54
CA MET A 1 11.56 15.94 52.85
C MET A 1 10.73 14.87 52.13
N SER A 2 9.65 14.44 52.71
CA SER A 2 8.79 13.44 52.06
C SER A 2 8.10 13.96 50.80
N THR A 3 7.78 15.24 50.76
CA THR A 3 7.15 15.87 49.61
C THR A 3 8.02 15.87 48.35
N ARG A 4 9.34 15.98 48.50
CA ARG A 4 10.27 15.96 47.39
C ARG A 4 10.32 14.61 46.68
N ARG A 5 10.21 13.54 47.44
CA ARG A 5 10.19 12.18 46.88
C ARG A 5 8.93 11.92 46.06
N LEU A 6 7.82 12.43 46.53
CA LEU A 6 6.56 12.30 45.83
C LEU A 6 6.56 13.01 44.49
N GLU A 7 7.18 14.18 44.45
CA GLU A 7 7.30 14.93 43.23
C GLU A 7 8.11 14.17 42.16
N LYS A 8 9.20 13.54 42.58
CA LYS A 8 10.03 12.77 41.64
C LYS A 8 9.29 11.60 41.02
N HIS A 9 8.52 10.89 41.82
CA HIS A 9 7.72 9.78 41.34
C HIS A 9 6.64 10.24 40.35
N PHE A 10 6.04 11.37 40.63
CA PHE A 10 5.01 11.93 39.75
C PHE A 10 5.59 12.26 38.36
N PHE A 11 6.76 12.84 38.30
CA PHE A 11 7.41 13.16 37.02
C PHE A 11 7.70 11.95 36.17
N VAL A 12 8.18 10.88 36.79
CA VAL A 12 8.49 9.65 36.06
C VAL A 12 7.24 9.06 35.42
N MET A 13 6.13 9.05 36.14
CA MET A 13 4.89 8.52 35.62
C MET A 13 4.37 9.30 34.43
N VAL A 14 4.45 10.61 34.47
CA VAL A 14 3.99 11.45 33.35
C VAL A 14 4.84 11.20 32.11
N GLY A 15 6.16 11.05 32.27
CA GLY A 15 7.04 10.77 31.15
C GLY A 15 6.74 9.44 30.46
N ILE A 16 6.47 8.41 31.25
CA ILE A 16 6.14 7.09 30.70
C ILE A 16 4.84 7.13 29.92
N LEU A 17 3.82 7.79 30.43
CA LEU A 17 2.54 7.92 29.74
C LEU A 17 2.67 8.67 28.43
N GLY A 18 3.45 9.74 28.41
CA GLY A 18 3.70 10.51 27.19
C GLY A 18 4.38 9.68 26.11
N THR A 19 5.38 8.91 26.48
CA THR A 19 6.10 8.03 25.56
C THR A 19 5.18 6.96 24.98
N PHE A 20 4.36 6.37 25.80
CA PHE A 20 3.42 5.34 25.36
C PHE A 20 2.43 5.88 24.33
N LEU A 21 1.86 7.04 24.57
CA LEU A 21 0.93 7.68 23.64
C LEU A 21 1.57 7.95 22.29
N PHE A 22 2.84 8.38 22.28
CA PHE A 22 3.56 8.65 21.06
C PHE A 22 3.70 7.39 20.20
N LEU A 23 4.08 6.27 20.80
CA LEU A 23 4.21 4.99 20.08
C LEU A 23 2.88 4.53 19.51
N PHE A 24 1.80 4.74 20.22
CA PHE A 24 0.47 4.37 19.75
C PHE A 24 0.05 5.16 18.50
N ILE A 25 0.37 6.45 18.46
CA ILE A 25 0.02 7.31 17.32
C ILE A 25 0.76 6.91 16.06
N VAL A 26 2.02 6.47 16.16
CA VAL A 26 2.82 6.09 15.00
C VAL A 26 2.34 4.78 14.37
N SER A 27 1.90 3.83 15.18
CA SER A 27 1.51 2.50 14.74
C SER A 27 0.44 2.48 13.64
N PRO A 28 -0.67 3.24 13.74
CA PRO A 28 -1.71 3.20 12.71
C PRO A 28 -1.35 3.87 11.41
N ALA A 29 -0.27 4.66 11.37
CA ALA A 29 0.14 5.37 10.17
C ALA A 29 0.77 4.46 9.11
N LEU A 30 1.12 3.22 9.48
CA LEU A 30 1.73 2.28 8.56
C LEU A 30 0.68 1.70 7.62
N ALA A 31 0.96 1.77 6.32
CA ALA A 31 0.09 1.21 5.32
C ALA A 31 -0.04 -0.29 5.51
N GLU A 32 -1.24 -0.80 5.32
CA GLU A 32 -1.52 -2.22 5.37
C GLU A 32 -0.80 -2.92 4.23
N LYS A 33 -0.02 -3.94 4.56
CA LYS A 33 0.65 -4.77 3.57
C LYS A 33 -0.22 -5.98 3.27
N TRP A 34 -0.38 -6.27 1.99
CA TRP A 34 -1.03 -7.48 1.55
C TRP A 34 -0.07 -8.65 1.70
N SER A 35 -0.54 -9.73 2.32
CA SER A 35 0.23 -10.96 2.43
C SER A 35 0.35 -11.62 1.05
N ARG A 36 1.34 -12.52 0.93
CA ARG A 36 1.47 -13.31 -0.29
C ARG A 36 0.21 -14.11 -0.57
N GLN A 37 -0.39 -14.70 0.47
CA GLN A 37 -1.62 -15.47 0.35
C GLN A 37 -2.78 -14.61 -0.15
N TYR A 38 -2.90 -13.40 0.38
CA TYR A 38 -3.93 -12.47 -0.07
C TYR A 38 -3.76 -12.14 -1.55
N ILE A 39 -2.54 -11.81 -1.97
CA ILE A 39 -2.26 -11.49 -3.37
C ILE A 39 -2.56 -12.67 -4.28
N GLN A 40 -2.20 -13.88 -3.86
CA GLN A 40 -2.50 -15.08 -4.64
C GLN A 40 -4.00 -15.34 -4.80
N SER A 41 -4.80 -14.90 -3.83
CA SER A 41 -6.26 -15.05 -3.88
C SER A 41 -6.95 -14.02 -4.74
N LEU A 42 -6.26 -12.97 -5.17
CA LEU A 42 -6.85 -11.92 -5.99
C LEU A 42 -7.11 -12.42 -7.42
N PRO A 43 -8.21 -11.95 -8.05
CA PRO A 43 -8.45 -12.26 -9.45
C PRO A 43 -7.43 -11.57 -10.37
N ASP A 44 -7.29 -12.05 -11.59
CA ASP A 44 -6.38 -11.46 -12.58
C ASP A 44 -6.65 -9.99 -12.82
N SER A 45 -7.91 -9.58 -12.76
CA SER A 45 -8.32 -8.19 -12.95
C SER A 45 -7.76 -7.23 -11.90
N ALA A 46 -7.25 -7.75 -10.77
CA ALA A 46 -6.63 -6.92 -9.74
C ALA A 46 -5.22 -6.44 -10.10
N PHE A 47 -4.64 -6.97 -11.18
CA PHE A 47 -3.26 -6.73 -11.59
C PHE A 47 -3.21 -5.84 -12.83
N ALA A 48 -2.13 -5.09 -12.96
CA ALA A 48 -1.93 -4.20 -14.10
C ALA A 48 -1.62 -4.95 -15.39
N ALA A 49 -1.00 -6.13 -15.30
CA ALA A 49 -0.70 -6.94 -16.46
C ALA A 49 -0.57 -8.41 -16.08
N ILE A 50 -0.96 -9.26 -17.02
CA ILE A 50 -0.81 -10.72 -16.93
C ILE A 50 0.06 -11.14 -18.11
N GLU A 51 1.15 -11.83 -17.83
CA GLU A 51 2.04 -12.34 -18.86
C GLU A 51 2.21 -13.84 -18.73
N VAL A 52 2.59 -14.49 -19.82
CA VAL A 52 2.91 -15.92 -19.84
C VAL A 52 4.30 -16.09 -20.44
N THR A 53 5.18 -16.78 -19.72
CA THR A 53 6.53 -17.08 -20.20
C THR A 53 6.51 -18.13 -21.29
N LYS A 54 7.66 -18.33 -21.96
CA LYS A 54 7.79 -19.35 -23.01
C LYS A 54 7.47 -20.76 -22.54
N ASP A 55 7.78 -21.04 -21.26
CA ASP A 55 7.51 -22.35 -20.65
C ASP A 55 6.09 -22.46 -20.07
N GLY A 56 5.24 -21.48 -20.35
CA GLY A 56 3.83 -21.50 -19.96
C GLY A 56 3.53 -21.02 -18.55
N LYS A 57 4.50 -20.42 -17.88
CA LYS A 57 4.31 -19.91 -16.53
C LYS A 57 3.58 -18.58 -16.57
N LYS A 58 2.48 -18.47 -15.83
CA LYS A 58 1.72 -17.23 -15.69
C LYS A 58 2.35 -16.32 -14.67
N ILE A 59 2.55 -15.06 -15.03
CA ILE A 59 3.09 -14.02 -14.15
C ILE A 59 2.09 -12.88 -14.08
N ARG A 60 1.74 -12.49 -12.86
CA ARG A 60 0.81 -11.37 -12.60
C ARG A 60 1.59 -10.22 -12.00
N HIS A 61 1.49 -9.05 -12.62
CA HIS A 61 2.28 -7.88 -12.25
C HIS A 61 1.42 -6.79 -11.62
N LEU A 62 1.92 -6.21 -10.52
CA LEU A 62 1.45 -4.94 -9.98
C LEU A 62 -0.02 -4.98 -9.52
N PRO A 63 -0.29 -5.71 -8.44
CA PRO A 63 -1.63 -5.74 -7.85
C PRO A 63 -1.99 -4.36 -7.29
N HIS A 64 -3.20 -3.89 -7.60
CA HIS A 64 -3.66 -2.57 -7.14
C HIS A 64 -5.16 -2.50 -6.87
N HIS A 65 -5.92 -3.57 -7.14
CA HIS A 65 -7.31 -3.70 -6.70
C HIS A 65 -7.39 -4.71 -5.57
N ASN A 66 -8.25 -4.44 -4.59
CA ASN A 66 -8.51 -5.38 -3.52
C ASN A 66 -9.45 -6.50 -4.00
N ARG A 67 -9.81 -7.40 -3.09
CA ARG A 67 -10.67 -8.55 -3.40
C ARG A 67 -12.04 -8.13 -3.89
N ASP A 68 -12.52 -6.97 -3.47
CA ASP A 68 -13.82 -6.44 -3.88
C ASP A 68 -13.75 -5.68 -5.20
N GLY A 69 -12.60 -5.62 -5.83
CA GLY A 69 -12.40 -4.93 -7.10
C GLY A 69 -12.18 -3.42 -6.96
N VAL A 70 -12.03 -2.93 -5.73
CA VAL A 70 -11.81 -1.51 -5.47
C VAL A 70 -10.31 -1.21 -5.53
N VAL A 71 -9.95 -0.10 -6.18
CA VAL A 71 -8.56 0.35 -6.25
C VAL A 71 -8.08 0.71 -4.86
N ASP A 72 -6.98 0.09 -4.42
CA ASP A 72 -6.31 0.45 -3.19
C ASP A 72 -5.24 1.49 -3.51
N ILE A 73 -5.42 2.69 -2.99
CA ILE A 73 -4.57 3.82 -3.38
C ILE A 73 -3.10 3.62 -3.01
N ASN A 74 -2.83 2.98 -1.90
CA ASN A 74 -1.45 2.73 -1.49
C ASN A 74 -0.75 1.74 -2.42
N HIS A 75 -1.47 0.69 -2.84
CA HIS A 75 -0.94 -0.27 -3.80
C HIS A 75 -0.87 0.31 -5.21
N LEU A 76 -1.79 1.20 -5.57
CA LEU A 76 -1.72 1.92 -6.83
C LEU A 76 -0.44 2.78 -6.90
N LYS A 77 -0.16 3.54 -5.85
CA LYS A 77 1.05 4.36 -5.77
C LYS A 77 2.31 3.49 -5.83
N SER A 78 2.31 2.36 -5.14
CA SER A 78 3.41 1.40 -5.20
C SER A 78 3.58 0.83 -6.60
N ALA A 79 2.49 0.47 -7.26
CA ALA A 79 2.51 -0.06 -8.62
C ALA A 79 3.10 0.95 -9.60
N LEU A 80 2.68 2.21 -9.49
CA LEU A 80 3.21 3.29 -10.33
C LEU A 80 4.72 3.48 -10.16
N SER A 81 5.22 3.37 -8.93
CA SER A 81 6.65 3.50 -8.69
C SER A 81 7.44 2.28 -9.17
N ARG A 82 6.81 1.09 -9.22
CA ARG A 82 7.46 -0.16 -9.56
C ARG A 82 7.34 -0.54 -11.03
N VAL A 83 6.45 0.07 -11.79
CA VAL A 83 6.20 -0.31 -13.18
C VAL A 83 7.49 -0.23 -14.03
N TYR A 84 8.39 0.67 -13.67
CA TYR A 84 9.68 0.82 -14.35
C TYR A 84 10.68 -0.27 -13.99
N GLN A 85 10.44 -1.01 -12.93
CA GLN A 85 11.37 -2.04 -12.44
C GLN A 85 10.95 -3.45 -12.85
N VAL A 86 9.78 -3.59 -13.44
CA VAL A 86 9.27 -4.90 -13.86
C VAL A 86 10.09 -5.43 -15.03
N LYS A 87 10.46 -6.70 -14.95
CA LYS A 87 11.10 -7.39 -16.07
C LYS A 87 10.00 -7.95 -16.96
N TRP A 88 9.65 -7.22 -17.99
CA TRP A 88 8.56 -7.59 -18.88
C TRP A 88 8.96 -8.74 -19.80
N VAL A 89 8.07 -9.72 -19.93
CA VAL A 89 8.23 -10.77 -20.94
C VAL A 89 8.10 -10.14 -22.33
N ASP A 90 7.05 -9.31 -22.50
CA ASP A 90 6.84 -8.51 -23.70
C ASP A 90 6.98 -7.03 -23.32
N PRO A 91 8.00 -6.32 -23.86
CA PRO A 91 8.19 -4.90 -23.53
C PRO A 91 6.98 -4.02 -23.88
N ALA A 92 6.14 -4.40 -24.80
CA ALA A 92 4.93 -3.65 -25.16
C ALA A 92 3.96 -3.54 -24.00
N ASN A 93 4.01 -4.47 -23.06
CA ASN A 93 3.12 -4.47 -21.89
C ASN A 93 3.45 -3.37 -20.88
N PHE A 94 4.67 -2.84 -20.92
CA PHE A 94 5.06 -1.73 -20.05
C PHE A 94 4.16 -0.51 -20.26
N SER A 95 4.02 -0.07 -21.51
CA SER A 95 3.22 1.12 -21.81
C SER A 95 1.75 0.93 -21.44
N LYS A 96 1.21 -0.24 -21.72
CA LYS A 96 -0.18 -0.56 -21.40
C LYS A 96 -0.43 -0.55 -19.90
N ALA A 97 0.46 -1.19 -19.13
CA ALA A 97 0.33 -1.25 -17.67
C ALA A 97 0.47 0.14 -17.06
N LYS A 98 1.46 0.91 -17.53
CA LYS A 98 1.69 2.27 -17.03
C LYS A 98 0.47 3.15 -17.28
N GLU A 99 -0.06 3.14 -18.49
CA GLU A 99 -1.24 3.93 -18.86
C GLU A 99 -2.45 3.56 -18.00
N HIS A 100 -2.67 2.25 -17.79
CA HIS A 100 -3.76 1.77 -16.96
C HIS A 100 -3.65 2.29 -15.51
N LEU A 101 -2.45 2.21 -14.94
CA LEU A 101 -2.21 2.69 -13.57
C LEU A 101 -2.35 4.21 -13.49
N GLU A 102 -1.85 4.94 -14.49
CA GLU A 102 -1.98 6.40 -14.53
C GLU A 102 -3.44 6.82 -14.62
N GLN A 103 -4.25 6.09 -15.38
CA GLN A 103 -5.68 6.39 -15.49
C GLN A 103 -6.37 6.26 -14.13
N HIS A 104 -6.09 5.20 -13.38
CA HIS A 104 -6.61 5.05 -12.03
C HIS A 104 -6.18 6.18 -11.12
N TYR A 105 -4.94 6.65 -11.27
CA TYR A 105 -4.43 7.74 -10.46
C TYR A 105 -5.12 9.05 -10.81
N GLN A 106 -5.38 9.31 -12.08
CA GLN A 106 -6.12 10.49 -12.52
C GLN A 106 -7.54 10.47 -11.95
N ASP A 107 -8.20 9.33 -12.02
CA ASP A 107 -9.55 9.16 -11.46
C ASP A 107 -9.56 9.45 -9.96
N TYR A 108 -8.57 8.98 -9.25
CA TYR A 108 -8.41 9.24 -7.82
C TYR A 108 -8.23 10.72 -7.53
N MET A 109 -7.37 11.40 -8.31
CA MET A 109 -7.07 12.82 -8.12
C MET A 109 -8.27 13.72 -8.42
N GLN A 110 -9.13 13.31 -9.33
CA GLN A 110 -10.34 14.05 -9.67
C GLN A 110 -11.42 13.93 -8.59
N GLY A 111 -11.36 12.87 -7.77
CA GLY A 111 -12.30 12.66 -6.70
C GLY A 111 -13.65 12.11 -7.15
N PRO A 112 -14.52 11.76 -6.19
CA PRO A 112 -15.80 11.08 -6.50
C PRO A 112 -16.76 11.92 -7.33
N ALA A 113 -16.71 13.23 -7.23
CA ALA A 113 -17.62 14.12 -7.95
C ALA A 113 -17.38 14.10 -9.46
N GLN A 114 -16.17 13.78 -9.88
CA GLN A 114 -15.78 13.75 -11.30
C GLN A 114 -15.89 12.35 -11.91
N ALA A 115 -16.00 11.32 -11.09
CA ALA A 115 -16.13 9.95 -11.55
C ALA A 115 -17.52 9.62 -12.09
N ARG A 116 -18.41 10.58 -12.04
CA ARG A 116 -19.77 10.45 -12.56
C ARG A 116 -19.82 10.88 -14.02
#